data_9958598a8ed40381b3ef79ed438a97fd
#
_entry.id   9958598a8ed40381b3ef79ed438a97fd
#
_cell.length_a   1.000
_cell.length_b   1.000
_cell.length_c   1.000
_cell.angle_alpha   90.00
_cell.angle_beta   90.00
_cell.angle_gamma   90.00
#
_symmetry.space_group_name_H-M   'P 1'
#
loop_
_entity.id
_entity.type
_entity.pdbx_description
1 polymer ?
#
loop_
_entity_poly.entity_id
_entity_poly.type
_entity_poly.pdbx_seq_one_letter_code
_entity_poly.pdbx_strand_id
1 'polypeptide(L)'
;MRPDIAQLIADLKPGFVRWPGGCFAEGINIHSRPQWKRSIGRLEDRVGTYSPWGYWSTDGFGYHEFLQFSEDLGASALFVINVGVSCSMRSGTFIDDEHLPP
;
A
#
# COMPACT_ATOMS: atom_id res chain seq x y z
N MET A 1 5.46 9.34 10.13
CA MET A 1 6.85 8.98 9.72
C MET A 1 7.86 9.73 10.56
N ARG A 2 8.98 9.11 10.82
CA ARG A 2 10.05 9.77 11.60
C ARG A 2 10.56 10.99 10.84
N PRO A 3 10.66 12.16 11.52
CA PRO A 3 11.06 13.40 10.84
C PRO A 3 12.46 13.36 10.22
N ASP A 4 13.40 12.68 10.87
CA ASP A 4 14.78 12.57 10.37
C ASP A 4 14.86 11.77 9.07
N ILE A 5 14.10 10.66 8.98
CA ILE A 5 14.04 9.83 7.78
C ILE A 5 13.28 10.57 6.68
N ALA A 6 12.17 11.23 7.02
CA ALA A 6 11.41 12.01 6.06
C ALA A 6 12.26 13.13 5.43
N GLN A 7 13.12 13.77 6.23
CA GLN A 7 14.01 14.80 5.74
C GLN A 7 15.05 14.24 4.76
N LEU A 8 15.60 13.06 5.04
CA LEU A 8 16.54 12.41 4.14
C LEU A 8 15.90 12.09 2.79
N ILE A 9 14.64 11.64 2.80
CA ILE A 9 13.90 11.38 1.58
C ILE A 9 13.64 12.69 0.83
N ALA A 10 13.25 13.73 1.54
CA ALA A 10 13.00 15.05 0.95
C ALA A 10 14.25 15.61 0.28
N ASP A 11 15.42 15.36 0.85
CA ASP A 11 16.70 15.82 0.31
C ASP A 11 17.04 15.16 -1.03
N LEU A 12 16.45 14.00 -1.35
CA LEU A 12 16.58 13.37 -2.66
C LEU A 12 15.78 14.06 -3.74
N LYS A 13 14.85 14.94 -3.36
CA LYS A 13 13.97 15.69 -4.26
C LYS A 13 13.26 14.80 -5.28
N PRO A 14 12.48 13.79 -4.81
CA PRO A 14 11.79 12.88 -5.72
C PRO A 14 10.73 13.61 -6.54
N GLY A 15 10.60 13.22 -7.81
CA GLY A 15 9.53 13.75 -8.66
C GLY A 15 8.17 13.13 -8.36
N PHE A 16 8.17 11.86 -7.91
CA PHE A 16 6.97 11.16 -7.52
C PHE A 16 7.27 10.13 -6.43
N VAL A 17 6.23 9.70 -5.74
CA VAL A 17 6.29 8.61 -4.76
C VAL A 17 5.25 7.57 -5.13
N ARG A 18 5.66 6.31 -5.21
CA ARG A 18 4.78 5.18 -5.53
C ARG A 18 4.51 4.38 -4.27
N TRP A 19 3.23 4.03 -4.04
CA TRP A 19 2.81 3.27 -2.87
C TRP A 19 1.53 2.50 -3.18
N PRO A 20 1.23 1.34 -2.60
CA PRO A 20 2.05 0.60 -1.64
C PRO A 20 3.03 -0.39 -2.27
N GLY A 21 2.96 -0.66 -3.56
CA GLY A 21 3.85 -1.56 -4.26
C GLY A 21 3.17 -2.33 -5.37
N GLY A 22 3.75 -3.45 -5.77
CA GLY A 22 3.21 -4.36 -6.79
C GLY A 22 2.65 -5.61 -6.13
N CYS A 23 3.50 -6.58 -5.75
CA CYS A 23 3.05 -7.78 -5.07
C CYS A 23 2.32 -7.49 -3.77
N PHE A 24 2.70 -6.45 -3.05
CA PHE A 24 1.98 -6.04 -1.84
C PHE A 24 0.55 -5.66 -2.16
N ALA A 25 0.32 -4.90 -3.23
CA ALA A 25 -1.03 -4.47 -3.61
C ALA A 25 -1.90 -5.65 -4.07
N GLU A 26 -1.28 -6.69 -4.63
CA GLU A 26 -1.99 -7.89 -5.08
C GLU A 26 -2.31 -8.86 -3.93
N GLY A 27 -1.40 -8.98 -2.95
CA GLY A 27 -1.55 -9.90 -1.84
C GLY A 27 -1.19 -11.33 -2.19
N ILE A 28 -1.11 -12.20 -1.17
CA ILE A 28 -0.84 -13.63 -1.36
C ILE A 28 -2.02 -14.30 -2.03
N ASN A 29 -3.23 -13.95 -1.60
CA ASN A 29 -4.47 -14.40 -2.21
C ASN A 29 -5.47 -13.25 -2.15
N ILE A 30 -6.61 -13.47 -2.80
CA ILE A 30 -7.62 -12.42 -2.92
C ILE A 30 -8.17 -11.95 -1.58
N HIS A 31 -8.24 -12.86 -0.62
CA HIS A 31 -8.81 -12.56 0.70
C HIS A 31 -7.84 -11.79 1.60
N SER A 32 -6.53 -11.93 1.36
CA SER A 32 -5.50 -11.26 2.15
C SER A 32 -4.94 -10.01 1.48
N ARG A 33 -5.50 -9.61 0.34
CA ARG A 33 -5.04 -8.40 -0.35
C ARG A 33 -5.23 -7.16 0.50
N PRO A 34 -4.34 -6.16 0.40
CA PRO A 34 -4.57 -4.87 1.03
C PRO A 34 -5.84 -4.22 0.49
N GLN A 35 -6.67 -3.73 1.38
CA GLN A 35 -7.87 -3.00 1.02
C GLN A 35 -7.65 -1.54 1.38
N TRP A 36 -7.25 -0.74 0.41
CA TRP A 36 -6.82 0.63 0.64
C TRP A 36 -7.89 1.48 1.33
N LYS A 37 -9.17 1.18 1.07
CA LYS A 37 -10.28 1.89 1.70
C LYS A 37 -10.30 1.68 3.22
N ARG A 38 -9.79 0.56 3.70
CA ARG A 38 -9.69 0.27 5.14
C ARG A 38 -8.49 0.93 5.80
N SER A 39 -7.59 1.50 5.02
CA SER A 39 -6.45 2.25 5.53
C SER A 39 -6.79 3.72 5.76
N ILE A 40 -8.03 4.13 5.53
CA ILE A 40 -8.54 5.47 5.78
C ILE A 40 -9.31 5.45 7.11
N GLY A 41 -9.28 6.57 7.82
CA GLY A 41 -10.00 6.70 9.08
C GLY A 41 -9.07 6.59 10.28
N ARG A 42 -9.64 6.30 11.45
CA ARG A 42 -8.90 6.27 12.72
C ARG A 42 -7.93 5.10 12.74
N LEU A 43 -6.74 5.34 13.30
CA LEU A 43 -5.69 4.32 13.35
C LEU A 43 -6.14 3.05 14.06
N GLU A 44 -6.89 3.18 15.16
CA GLU A 44 -7.36 2.04 15.93
C GLU A 44 -8.41 1.21 15.21
N ASP A 45 -9.05 1.76 14.18
CA ASP A 45 -10.08 1.05 13.41
C ASP A 45 -9.52 0.36 12.18
N ARG A 46 -8.22 0.51 11.91
CA ARG A 46 -7.59 -0.10 10.75
C ARG A 46 -7.22 -1.54 11.05
N VAL A 47 -7.71 -2.46 10.21
CA VAL A 47 -7.59 -3.91 10.42
C VAL A 47 -6.16 -4.42 10.18
N GLY A 48 -5.48 -3.83 9.18
CA GLY A 48 -4.17 -4.30 8.78
C GLY A 48 -4.24 -5.40 7.72
N THR A 49 -3.08 -5.83 7.26
CA THR A 49 -2.95 -6.78 6.17
C THR A 49 -1.67 -7.61 6.36
N TYR A 50 -1.74 -8.93 6.10
CA TYR A 50 -0.54 -9.75 6.07
C TYR A 50 0.13 -9.60 4.70
N SER A 51 1.39 -9.15 4.72
CA SER A 51 2.16 -8.90 3.51
C SER A 51 2.67 -10.20 2.87
N PRO A 52 2.69 -10.31 1.52
CA PRO A 52 3.34 -11.43 0.85
C PRO A 52 4.85 -11.52 1.12
N TRP A 53 5.43 -10.46 1.70
CA TRP A 53 6.85 -10.46 2.10
C TRP A 53 7.07 -11.03 3.50
N GLY A 54 6.03 -11.59 4.14
CA GLY A 54 6.15 -12.33 5.38
C GLY A 54 6.03 -11.52 6.66
N TYR A 55 5.36 -10.38 6.63
CA TYR A 55 5.14 -9.57 7.82
C TYR A 55 3.72 -9.00 7.84
N TRP A 56 3.29 -8.60 9.02
CA TRP A 56 2.00 -7.94 9.21
C TRP A 56 2.15 -6.44 9.04
N SER A 57 1.30 -5.84 8.20
CA SER A 57 1.20 -4.39 8.04
C SER A 57 -0.02 -3.89 8.80
N THR A 58 0.18 -2.89 9.65
CA THR A 58 -0.90 -2.36 10.50
C THR A 58 -1.79 -1.35 9.78
N ASP A 59 -1.46 -0.97 8.55
CA ASP A 59 -2.08 0.13 7.81
C ASP A 59 -1.92 1.49 8.51
N GLY A 60 -0.92 1.59 9.40
CA GLY A 60 -0.62 2.85 10.07
C GLY A 60 -0.21 3.96 9.12
N PHE A 61 0.45 3.59 8.02
CA PHE A 61 0.70 4.48 6.88
C PHE A 61 -0.30 4.08 5.80
N GLY A 62 -1.45 4.73 5.79
CA GLY A 62 -2.51 4.44 4.85
C GLY A 62 -2.60 5.44 3.71
N TYR A 63 -3.74 5.44 3.02
CA TYR A 63 -3.95 6.27 1.83
C TYR A 63 -3.79 7.76 2.13
N HIS A 64 -4.41 8.24 3.20
CA HIS A 64 -4.33 9.65 3.57
C HIS A 64 -2.91 10.06 3.94
N GLU A 65 -2.22 9.25 4.74
CA GLU A 65 -0.84 9.51 5.14
C GLU A 65 0.09 9.53 3.92
N PHE A 66 -0.15 8.65 2.95
CA PHE A 66 0.61 8.64 1.71
C PHE A 66 0.44 9.93 0.92
N LEU A 67 -0.80 10.40 0.77
CA LEU A 67 -1.06 11.65 0.07
C LEU A 67 -0.43 12.85 0.78
N GLN A 68 -0.54 12.90 2.10
CA GLN A 68 0.05 13.96 2.91
C GLN A 68 1.57 13.96 2.81
N PHE A 69 2.18 12.78 2.86
CA PHE A 69 3.62 12.63 2.73
C PHE A 69 4.10 13.10 1.35
N SER A 70 3.38 12.73 0.29
CA SER A 70 3.71 13.16 -1.07
C SER A 70 3.63 14.67 -1.21
N GLU A 71 2.60 15.28 -0.62
CA GLU A 71 2.44 16.74 -0.63
C GLU A 71 3.58 17.42 0.13
N ASP A 72 3.94 16.89 1.30
CA ASP A 72 5.02 17.45 2.12
C ASP A 72 6.36 17.40 1.41
N LEU A 73 6.58 16.39 0.57
CA LEU A 73 7.80 16.28 -0.24
C LEU A 73 7.77 17.16 -1.50
N GLY A 74 6.62 17.69 -1.87
CA GLY A 74 6.45 18.36 -3.14
C GLY A 74 6.48 17.41 -4.33
N ALA A 75 6.16 16.13 -4.11
CA ALA A 75 6.19 15.08 -5.12
C ALA A 75 4.78 14.70 -5.57
N SER A 76 4.69 14.15 -6.79
CA SER A 76 3.43 13.58 -7.26
C SER A 76 3.17 12.23 -6.61
N ALA A 77 1.92 11.93 -6.31
CA ALA A 77 1.51 10.66 -5.74
C ALA A 77 1.14 9.66 -6.84
N LEU A 78 1.79 8.49 -6.84
CA LEU A 78 1.42 7.37 -7.71
C LEU A 78 0.87 6.26 -6.83
N PHE A 79 -0.45 6.18 -6.75
CA PHE A 79 -1.14 5.21 -5.90
C PHE A 79 -1.51 3.96 -6.71
N VAL A 80 -1.12 2.79 -6.19
CA VAL A 80 -1.36 1.50 -6.84
C VAL A 80 -2.50 0.78 -6.14
N ILE A 81 -3.47 0.29 -6.90
CA ILE A 81 -4.61 -0.46 -6.38
C ILE A 81 -4.71 -1.82 -7.03
N ASN A 82 -5.32 -2.76 -6.32
CA ASN A 82 -5.60 -4.09 -6.84
C ASN A 82 -6.84 -4.04 -7.75
N VAL A 83 -6.73 -4.69 -8.90
CA VAL A 83 -7.83 -4.75 -9.89
C VAL A 83 -8.40 -6.15 -10.04
N GLY A 84 -8.17 -7.05 -9.09
CA GLY A 84 -8.81 -8.35 -9.05
C GLY A 84 -7.89 -9.54 -9.22
N VAL A 85 -6.60 -9.38 -9.00
CA VAL A 85 -5.64 -10.49 -9.11
C VAL A 85 -4.83 -10.63 -7.84
N SER A 86 -4.36 -11.84 -7.55
CA SER A 86 -3.38 -12.11 -6.51
C SER A 86 -1.98 -12.19 -7.09
N CYS A 87 -0.97 -12.11 -6.22
CA CYS A 87 0.43 -12.16 -6.64
C CYS A 87 0.84 -13.61 -6.92
N SER A 88 0.93 -13.99 -8.20
CA SER A 88 1.29 -15.36 -8.60
C SER A 88 2.71 -15.73 -8.15
N MET A 89 3.62 -14.79 -8.10
CA MET A 89 5.01 -15.04 -7.67
C MET A 89 5.10 -15.44 -6.20
N ARG A 90 4.23 -14.93 -5.36
CA ARG A 90 4.25 -15.15 -3.92
C ARG A 90 3.29 -16.24 -3.47
N SER A 91 2.15 -16.39 -4.15
CA SER A 91 1.16 -17.40 -3.81
C SER A 91 1.43 -18.74 -4.50
N GLY A 92 2.21 -18.75 -5.57
CA GLY A 92 2.39 -19.92 -6.42
C GLY A 92 1.20 -20.21 -7.33
N THR A 93 0.14 -19.41 -7.25
CA THR A 93 -1.04 -19.56 -8.09
C THR A 93 -1.47 -18.20 -8.59
N PHE A 94 -1.89 -18.16 -9.84
CA PHE A 94 -2.50 -16.96 -10.40
C PHE A 94 -4.02 -17.10 -10.25
N ILE A 95 -4.63 -16.17 -9.53
CA ILE A 95 -6.08 -16.14 -9.37
C ILE A 95 -6.58 -14.83 -9.96
N ASP A 96 -7.27 -14.97 -11.08
CA ASP A 96 -8.02 -13.87 -11.68
C ASP A 96 -9.43 -13.98 -11.11
N ASP A 97 -9.79 -13.04 -10.24
CA ASP A 97 -11.08 -13.10 -9.59
C ASP A 97 -12.00 -12.04 -10.17
N GLU A 98 -12.80 -12.44 -11.13
CA GLU A 98 -13.80 -11.60 -11.79
C GLU A 98 -14.90 -11.14 -10.82
N HIS A 99 -15.03 -11.82 -9.70
CA HIS A 99 -16.09 -11.57 -8.73
C HIS A 99 -15.67 -10.66 -7.59
N LEU A 100 -14.42 -10.14 -7.62
CA LEU A 100 -14.00 -9.17 -6.63
C LEU A 100 -14.81 -7.89 -6.76
N PRO A 101 -15.33 -7.37 -5.65
CA PRO A 101 -15.94 -6.04 -5.67
C PRO A 101 -14.88 -4.99 -6.00
N PRO A 102 -15.25 -4.02 -6.76
CA PRO A 102 -14.34 -2.94 -7.15
C PRO A 102 -13.87 -2.10 -5.98
#